data_3fcc911bbca8e6dd6e105ef47eae6123
#
_entry.id   3fcc911bbca8e6dd6e105ef47eae6123
#
_cell.length_a   1.000
_cell.length_b   1.000
_cell.length_c   1.000
_cell.angle_alpha   90.00
_cell.angle_beta   90.00
_cell.angle_gamma   90.00
#
_symmetry.space_group_name_H-M   'P 1'
#
loop_
_entity.id
_entity.type
_entity.pdbx_description
1 polymer ?
#
loop_
_entity_poly.entity_id
_entity_poly.type
_entity_poly.pdbx_seq_one_letter_code
_entity_poly.pdbx_strand_id
1 'polypeptide(L)'
;MAAQTVLILDFGGQYKELIARRVRECGVYSIVKPGDISLDKIREIDPIGIILTGGPNSVYEKESPHCDKAIFDIGIPVLGICYGMQLLSWSLGGEVAPCSSSEYGRTKMQVSTDSPLFAGLAPAQIGLMSHTDQVTKLPVGFRSIAHTISCENAAIENAAKKLYGFQFHPEVESTPNGTAMIRSFLYSVCGAKGDYDLKNLEQQLISDVKKQVGDAHVLLALSGGVDSSVCAALLSKALPGQLHCIFVDHGLMRKDEGNEVEAAFKNRDLDFIRVNAQERFLKALAGVTDPEQKRKIIGTEFVRVFEDESKRLPNVKFLAQGTIYSDVIESGGNKAATIKSHHNVAGLPKDMKFEGVVEPLRGLFKDEVRALGRQLGLPRRFVERQPFPGPGLAVRVMGEITPEKLEILRNADAIFREEIAKRRIKADQYFAVLTDTRSVGVVGDFRTYNYVIALRAVKTSDFMTCEYAPISHKVLGTVSSRIVNEVKGAGRVVFDITGKPPATIEWC
;
A
#
# COMPACT_ATOMS: atom_id res chain seq x y z
N MET A 1 10.99 -25.07 -2.27
CA MET A 1 9.80 -25.31 -3.14
C MET A 1 9.04 -23.99 -3.16
N ALA A 2 8.52 -23.57 -4.31
CA ALA A 2 7.68 -22.37 -4.38
C ALA A 2 6.42 -22.58 -3.52
N ALA A 3 5.94 -21.52 -2.86
CA ALA A 3 4.71 -21.59 -2.06
C ALA A 3 3.50 -21.91 -2.96
N GLN A 4 2.53 -22.64 -2.41
CA GLN A 4 1.27 -22.90 -3.10
C GLN A 4 0.56 -21.59 -3.42
N THR A 5 0.10 -21.43 -4.67
CA THR A 5 -0.42 -20.16 -5.18
C THR A 5 -1.94 -20.25 -5.43
N VAL A 6 -2.67 -19.23 -5.03
CA VAL A 6 -4.06 -18.98 -5.46
C VAL A 6 -4.06 -17.87 -6.51
N LEU A 7 -4.72 -18.13 -7.63
CA LEU A 7 -4.89 -17.19 -8.73
C LEU A 7 -6.17 -16.39 -8.54
N ILE A 8 -6.07 -15.07 -8.56
CA ILE A 8 -7.22 -14.15 -8.46
C ILE A 8 -7.38 -13.50 -9.82
N LEU A 9 -8.56 -13.66 -10.43
CA LEU A 9 -8.92 -13.07 -11.71
C LEU A 9 -9.71 -11.78 -11.51
N ASP A 10 -9.17 -10.69 -12.04
CA ASP A 10 -9.69 -9.34 -11.91
C ASP A 10 -10.72 -9.01 -12.99
N PHE A 11 -11.93 -8.71 -12.57
CA PHE A 11 -13.03 -8.25 -13.43
C PHE A 11 -13.39 -6.77 -13.20
N GLY A 12 -12.46 -5.98 -12.68
CA GLY A 12 -12.62 -4.54 -12.45
C GLY A 12 -13.23 -4.17 -11.09
N GLY A 13 -13.38 -5.13 -10.19
CA GLY A 13 -13.89 -4.89 -8.84
C GLY A 13 -12.91 -4.12 -7.95
N GLN A 14 -13.44 -3.29 -7.04
CA GLN A 14 -12.65 -2.46 -6.13
C GLN A 14 -11.87 -3.26 -5.07
N TYR A 15 -12.31 -4.48 -4.74
CA TYR A 15 -11.80 -5.26 -3.61
C TYR A 15 -10.80 -6.37 -4.01
N LYS A 16 -10.31 -6.41 -5.25
CA LYS A 16 -9.35 -7.42 -5.72
C LYS A 16 -8.10 -7.56 -4.84
N GLU A 17 -7.56 -6.42 -4.41
CA GLU A 17 -6.39 -6.39 -3.53
C GLU A 17 -6.69 -6.90 -2.13
N LEU A 18 -7.89 -6.58 -1.65
CA LEU A 18 -8.34 -7.05 -0.34
C LEU A 18 -8.57 -8.56 -0.34
N ILE A 19 -9.10 -9.12 -1.43
CA ILE A 19 -9.18 -10.59 -1.63
C ILE A 19 -7.77 -11.21 -1.57
N ALA A 20 -6.82 -10.66 -2.34
CA ALA A 20 -5.45 -11.15 -2.37
C ALA A 20 -4.78 -11.09 -0.99
N ARG A 21 -4.99 -10.01 -0.27
CA ARG A 21 -4.50 -9.84 1.10
C ARG A 21 -5.11 -10.83 2.07
N ARG A 22 -6.43 -11.07 2.02
CA ARG A 22 -7.10 -12.07 2.89
C ARG A 22 -6.59 -13.49 2.64
N VAL A 23 -6.31 -13.85 1.39
CA VAL A 23 -5.67 -15.14 1.05
C VAL A 23 -4.31 -15.26 1.71
N ARG A 24 -3.47 -14.22 1.64
CA ARG A 24 -2.13 -14.21 2.27
C ARG A 24 -2.18 -14.20 3.80
N GLU A 25 -3.13 -13.49 4.39
CA GLU A 25 -3.39 -13.53 5.84
C GLU A 25 -3.77 -14.95 6.30
N CYS A 26 -4.33 -15.76 5.41
CA CYS A 26 -4.57 -17.18 5.66
C CYS A 26 -3.33 -18.08 5.45
N GLY A 27 -2.16 -17.52 5.16
CA GLY A 27 -0.91 -18.29 4.98
C GLY A 27 -0.77 -18.95 3.59
N VAL A 28 -1.46 -18.42 2.57
CA VAL A 28 -1.39 -18.92 1.18
C VAL A 28 -0.98 -17.78 0.26
N TYR A 29 -0.02 -18.02 -0.64
CA TYR A 29 0.40 -17.00 -1.59
C TYR A 29 -0.70 -16.72 -2.63
N SER A 30 -0.84 -15.46 -3.04
CA SER A 30 -1.83 -15.03 -4.02
C SER A 30 -1.25 -14.12 -5.08
N ILE A 31 -1.72 -14.26 -6.31
CA ILE A 31 -1.40 -13.36 -7.41
C ILE A 31 -2.68 -12.91 -8.10
N VAL A 32 -2.72 -11.65 -8.53
CA VAL A 32 -3.83 -11.10 -9.31
C VAL A 32 -3.42 -11.01 -10.78
N LYS A 33 -4.30 -11.47 -11.66
CA LYS A 33 -4.15 -11.41 -13.12
C LYS A 33 -5.44 -10.91 -13.75
N PRO A 34 -5.41 -10.36 -14.97
CA PRO A 34 -6.61 -10.00 -15.72
C PRO A 34 -7.55 -11.19 -15.90
N GLY A 35 -8.87 -10.94 -15.93
CA GLY A 35 -9.90 -11.98 -16.07
C GLY A 35 -9.82 -12.77 -17.37
N ASP A 36 -9.24 -12.18 -18.43
CA ASP A 36 -9.05 -12.75 -19.76
C ASP A 36 -7.73 -13.51 -19.94
N ILE A 37 -7.02 -13.84 -18.86
CA ILE A 37 -5.78 -14.62 -18.93
C ILE A 37 -6.01 -15.97 -19.64
N SER A 38 -5.07 -16.36 -20.51
CA SER A 38 -5.18 -17.63 -21.24
C SER A 38 -5.02 -18.86 -20.33
N LEU A 39 -5.67 -19.96 -20.70
CA LEU A 39 -5.57 -21.24 -19.98
C LEU A 39 -4.12 -21.76 -19.88
N ASP A 40 -3.30 -21.53 -20.90
CA ASP A 40 -1.89 -21.97 -20.88
C ASP A 40 -1.11 -21.24 -19.78
N LYS A 41 -1.34 -19.94 -19.63
CA LYS A 41 -0.74 -19.16 -18.52
C LYS A 41 -1.25 -19.60 -17.16
N ILE A 42 -2.52 -20.01 -17.05
CA ILE A 42 -3.07 -20.58 -15.81
C ILE A 42 -2.36 -21.89 -15.48
N ARG A 43 -2.14 -22.76 -16.46
CA ARG A 43 -1.39 -24.01 -16.29
C ARG A 43 0.08 -23.80 -15.91
N GLU A 44 0.73 -22.76 -16.49
CA GLU A 44 2.11 -22.38 -16.09
C GLU A 44 2.20 -21.91 -14.63
N ILE A 45 1.16 -21.22 -14.14
CA ILE A 45 1.07 -20.76 -12.73
C ILE A 45 0.84 -21.95 -11.80
N ASP A 46 0.16 -22.98 -12.25
CA ASP A 46 -0.23 -24.19 -11.49
C ASP A 46 -0.89 -23.82 -10.13
N PRO A 47 -2.01 -23.04 -10.14
CA PRO A 47 -2.63 -22.60 -8.91
C PRO A 47 -3.42 -23.72 -8.25
N ILE A 48 -3.42 -23.75 -6.89
CA ILE A 48 -4.23 -24.70 -6.11
C ILE A 48 -5.71 -24.31 -6.06
N GLY A 49 -6.06 -23.08 -6.44
CA GLY A 49 -7.42 -22.57 -6.49
C GLY A 49 -7.48 -21.26 -7.26
N ILE A 50 -8.66 -20.93 -7.77
CA ILE A 50 -8.94 -19.69 -8.51
C ILE A 50 -10.05 -18.92 -7.81
N ILE A 51 -9.87 -17.60 -7.65
CA ILE A 51 -10.92 -16.70 -7.14
C ILE A 51 -11.27 -15.69 -8.23
N LEU A 52 -12.56 -15.60 -8.58
CA LEU A 52 -13.10 -14.61 -9.49
C LEU A 52 -13.58 -13.41 -8.66
N THR A 53 -13.09 -12.21 -8.96
CA THR A 53 -13.43 -11.00 -8.19
C THR A 53 -14.84 -10.49 -8.49
N GLY A 54 -15.29 -9.52 -7.71
CA GLY A 54 -16.40 -8.65 -8.09
C GLY A 54 -16.08 -7.81 -9.33
N GLY A 55 -17.08 -7.15 -9.87
CA GLY A 55 -16.97 -6.25 -11.03
C GLY A 55 -18.14 -5.27 -11.07
N PRO A 56 -18.00 -4.14 -11.80
CA PRO A 56 -19.02 -3.10 -11.87
C PRO A 56 -20.14 -3.38 -12.90
N ASN A 57 -19.96 -4.39 -13.75
CA ASN A 57 -20.85 -4.65 -14.89
C ASN A 57 -21.89 -5.73 -14.57
N SER A 58 -22.96 -5.80 -15.38
CA SER A 58 -23.85 -6.95 -15.43
C SER A 58 -23.34 -8.01 -16.40
N VAL A 59 -23.32 -9.29 -16.00
CA VAL A 59 -22.68 -10.38 -16.77
C VAL A 59 -23.26 -10.60 -18.17
N TYR A 60 -24.49 -10.16 -18.41
CA TYR A 60 -25.20 -10.27 -19.69
C TYR A 60 -25.00 -9.06 -20.62
N GLU A 61 -24.28 -8.03 -20.18
CA GLU A 61 -23.95 -6.89 -21.03
C GLU A 61 -22.80 -7.23 -21.99
N LYS A 62 -22.87 -6.71 -23.22
CA LYS A 62 -21.95 -7.05 -24.30
C LYS A 62 -20.49 -6.72 -24.00
N GLU A 63 -20.24 -5.62 -23.30
CA GLU A 63 -18.89 -5.13 -22.97
C GLU A 63 -18.38 -5.64 -21.60
N SER A 64 -19.13 -6.53 -20.96
CA SER A 64 -18.75 -7.07 -19.65
C SER A 64 -17.53 -8.00 -19.75
N PRO A 65 -16.58 -7.90 -18.82
CA PRO A 65 -15.39 -8.74 -18.84
C PRO A 65 -15.75 -10.20 -18.51
N HIS A 66 -15.33 -11.13 -19.35
CA HIS A 66 -15.52 -12.57 -19.16
C HIS A 66 -14.17 -13.30 -19.10
N CYS A 67 -14.17 -14.51 -18.54
CA CYS A 67 -13.06 -15.45 -18.64
C CYS A 67 -13.39 -16.56 -19.64
N ASP A 68 -12.37 -17.32 -20.01
CA ASP A 68 -12.59 -18.55 -20.79
C ASP A 68 -13.42 -19.55 -19.96
N LYS A 69 -14.56 -19.98 -20.52
CA LYS A 69 -15.46 -20.93 -19.87
C LYS A 69 -14.77 -22.25 -19.48
N ALA A 70 -13.78 -22.66 -20.22
CA ALA A 70 -13.02 -23.89 -19.96
C ALA A 70 -12.33 -23.88 -18.56
N ILE A 71 -12.18 -22.72 -17.95
CA ILE A 71 -11.62 -22.58 -16.57
C ILE A 71 -12.45 -23.37 -15.52
N PHE A 72 -13.73 -23.58 -15.76
CA PHE A 72 -14.62 -24.31 -14.87
C PHE A 72 -14.56 -25.85 -15.05
N ASP A 73 -13.79 -26.34 -16.04
CA ASP A 73 -13.66 -27.75 -16.36
C ASP A 73 -12.24 -28.28 -16.22
N ILE A 74 -11.25 -27.44 -15.84
CA ILE A 74 -9.84 -27.86 -15.69
C ILE A 74 -9.54 -28.57 -14.35
N GLY A 75 -10.55 -28.74 -13.48
CA GLY A 75 -10.41 -29.47 -12.21
C GLY A 75 -9.79 -28.66 -11.07
N ILE A 76 -9.43 -27.39 -11.27
CA ILE A 76 -8.97 -26.49 -10.23
C ILE A 76 -10.19 -25.92 -9.49
N PRO A 77 -10.21 -25.90 -8.12
CA PRO A 77 -11.28 -25.28 -7.36
C PRO A 77 -11.49 -23.81 -7.71
N VAL A 78 -12.74 -23.37 -7.87
CA VAL A 78 -13.10 -21.98 -8.19
C VAL A 78 -14.06 -21.41 -7.16
N LEU A 79 -13.79 -20.18 -6.70
CA LEU A 79 -14.69 -19.37 -5.89
C LEU A 79 -15.02 -18.05 -6.61
N GLY A 80 -16.28 -17.84 -6.97
CA GLY A 80 -16.75 -16.54 -7.49
C GLY A 80 -17.23 -15.63 -6.36
N ILE A 81 -16.89 -14.34 -6.40
CA ILE A 81 -17.34 -13.34 -5.43
C ILE A 81 -18.15 -12.27 -6.19
N CYS A 82 -19.38 -12.03 -5.77
CA CYS A 82 -20.30 -11.05 -6.36
C CYS A 82 -20.42 -11.23 -7.89
N TYR A 83 -19.89 -10.34 -8.71
CA TYR A 83 -19.84 -10.52 -10.16
C TYR A 83 -19.21 -11.87 -10.56
N GLY A 84 -18.16 -12.32 -9.90
CA GLY A 84 -17.52 -13.61 -10.18
C GLY A 84 -18.45 -14.82 -9.96
N MET A 85 -19.34 -14.78 -8.97
CA MET A 85 -20.38 -15.80 -8.77
C MET A 85 -21.43 -15.74 -9.89
N GLN A 86 -21.85 -14.54 -10.29
CA GLN A 86 -22.79 -14.34 -11.37
C GLN A 86 -22.20 -14.83 -12.70
N LEU A 87 -20.94 -14.51 -12.99
CA LEU A 87 -20.22 -14.97 -14.19
C LEU A 87 -20.09 -16.50 -14.24
N LEU A 88 -19.73 -17.13 -13.11
CA LEU A 88 -19.71 -18.59 -12.99
C LEU A 88 -21.08 -19.20 -13.30
N SER A 89 -22.14 -18.70 -12.68
CA SER A 89 -23.50 -19.20 -12.91
C SER A 89 -23.95 -19.01 -14.35
N TRP A 90 -23.78 -17.82 -14.89
CA TRP A 90 -24.17 -17.47 -16.26
C TRP A 90 -23.41 -18.32 -17.30
N SER A 91 -22.09 -18.49 -17.13
CA SER A 91 -21.25 -19.30 -18.00
C SER A 91 -21.65 -20.79 -18.04
N LEU A 92 -22.23 -21.31 -16.97
CA LEU A 92 -22.63 -22.71 -16.84
C LEU A 92 -24.13 -22.95 -17.10
N GLY A 93 -24.86 -21.93 -17.63
CA GLY A 93 -26.26 -22.05 -18.03
C GLY A 93 -27.28 -21.73 -16.95
N GLY A 94 -26.85 -21.05 -15.88
CA GLY A 94 -27.75 -20.39 -14.92
C GLY A 94 -28.30 -19.08 -15.48
N GLU A 95 -29.23 -18.46 -14.75
CA GLU A 95 -29.83 -17.17 -15.12
C GLU A 95 -29.46 -16.11 -14.10
N VAL A 96 -29.04 -14.95 -14.59
CA VAL A 96 -28.74 -13.76 -13.79
C VAL A 96 -29.66 -12.63 -14.27
N ALA A 97 -30.33 -11.97 -13.33
CA ALA A 97 -31.26 -10.91 -13.63
C ALA A 97 -31.20 -9.81 -12.57
N PRO A 98 -31.69 -8.60 -12.91
CA PRO A 98 -31.79 -7.51 -11.94
C PRO A 98 -32.67 -7.91 -10.74
N CYS A 99 -32.23 -7.49 -9.55
CA CYS A 99 -32.99 -7.68 -8.33
C CYS A 99 -34.29 -6.85 -8.35
N SER A 100 -35.37 -7.39 -7.80
CA SER A 100 -36.57 -6.58 -7.51
C SER A 100 -36.31 -5.49 -6.46
N SER A 101 -35.36 -5.73 -5.57
CA SER A 101 -34.83 -4.80 -4.58
C SER A 101 -33.32 -5.04 -4.44
N SER A 102 -32.52 -4.02 -4.73
CA SER A 102 -31.06 -4.09 -4.56
C SER A 102 -30.68 -4.23 -3.09
N GLU A 103 -29.62 -4.99 -2.80
CA GLU A 103 -29.12 -5.15 -1.45
C GLU A 103 -27.78 -4.39 -1.29
N TYR A 104 -27.76 -3.43 -0.37
CA TYR A 104 -26.55 -2.69 0.00
C TYR A 104 -26.35 -2.67 1.51
N GLY A 105 -25.12 -2.94 1.94
CA GLY A 105 -24.75 -2.88 3.35
C GLY A 105 -24.74 -4.24 4.05
N ARG A 106 -24.67 -4.20 5.37
CA ARG A 106 -24.62 -5.39 6.23
C ARG A 106 -25.96 -6.08 6.28
N THR A 107 -26.06 -7.26 5.68
CA THR A 107 -27.29 -8.05 5.58
C THR A 107 -27.17 -9.35 6.36
N LYS A 108 -28.24 -9.72 7.09
CA LYS A 108 -28.36 -11.02 7.76
C LYS A 108 -28.67 -12.10 6.73
N MET A 109 -27.97 -13.22 6.83
CA MET A 109 -28.19 -14.39 5.96
C MET A 109 -28.21 -15.68 6.78
N GLN A 110 -28.92 -16.69 6.28
CA GLN A 110 -28.88 -18.06 6.77
C GLN A 110 -27.97 -18.88 5.87
N VAL A 111 -27.09 -19.66 6.47
CA VAL A 111 -26.10 -20.49 5.77
C VAL A 111 -26.25 -21.97 6.10
N SER A 112 -26.01 -22.83 5.12
CA SER A 112 -25.96 -24.30 5.29
C SER A 112 -24.61 -24.71 5.84
N THR A 113 -24.55 -25.11 7.11
CA THR A 113 -23.31 -25.46 7.80
C THR A 113 -22.73 -26.82 7.38
N ASP A 114 -23.43 -27.59 6.56
CA ASP A 114 -22.97 -28.81 5.90
C ASP A 114 -22.06 -28.51 4.68
N SER A 115 -22.08 -27.29 4.16
CA SER A 115 -21.09 -26.83 3.17
C SER A 115 -19.73 -26.64 3.83
N PRO A 116 -18.62 -27.09 3.19
CA PRO A 116 -17.28 -26.87 3.69
C PRO A 116 -16.94 -25.40 3.91
N LEU A 117 -17.58 -24.48 3.17
CA LEU A 117 -17.32 -23.04 3.30
C LEU A 117 -17.85 -22.44 4.61
N PHE A 118 -18.87 -23.06 5.21
CA PHE A 118 -19.51 -22.59 6.44
C PHE A 118 -19.33 -23.55 7.62
N ALA A 119 -18.53 -24.61 7.44
CA ALA A 119 -18.26 -25.58 8.50
C ALA A 119 -17.67 -24.88 9.75
N GLY A 120 -18.27 -25.18 10.91
CA GLY A 120 -17.87 -24.58 12.20
C GLY A 120 -18.39 -23.15 12.45
N LEU A 121 -19.14 -22.57 11.53
CA LEU A 121 -19.80 -21.27 11.73
C LEU A 121 -21.24 -21.47 12.24
N ALA A 122 -21.79 -20.43 12.88
CA ALA A 122 -23.20 -20.42 13.25
C ALA A 122 -24.09 -20.33 11.99
N PRO A 123 -25.33 -20.91 11.99
CA PRO A 123 -26.22 -20.83 10.84
C PRO A 123 -26.61 -19.40 10.43
N ALA A 124 -26.67 -18.47 11.38
CA ALA A 124 -26.95 -17.07 11.12
C ALA A 124 -25.63 -16.29 10.95
N GLN A 125 -25.45 -15.66 9.81
CA GLN A 125 -24.27 -14.88 9.47
C GLN A 125 -24.64 -13.44 9.08
N ILE A 126 -23.62 -12.58 9.00
CA ILE A 126 -23.72 -11.23 8.43
C ILE A 126 -22.75 -11.13 7.26
N GLY A 127 -23.23 -10.73 6.10
CA GLY A 127 -22.42 -10.43 4.93
C GLY A 127 -22.63 -9.00 4.43
N LEU A 128 -21.59 -8.42 3.82
CA LEU A 128 -21.75 -7.17 3.08
C LEU A 128 -22.32 -7.49 1.71
N MET A 129 -23.56 -7.07 1.45
CA MET A 129 -24.16 -7.08 0.12
C MET A 129 -23.87 -5.77 -0.61
N SER A 130 -23.61 -5.85 -1.91
CA SER A 130 -23.40 -4.68 -2.78
C SER A 130 -23.68 -5.10 -4.22
N HIS A 131 -24.98 -5.32 -4.55
CA HIS A 131 -25.36 -5.80 -5.88
C HIS A 131 -26.74 -5.31 -6.31
N THR A 132 -26.90 -5.18 -7.63
CA THR A 132 -28.15 -4.90 -8.34
C THR A 132 -28.68 -6.11 -9.09
N ASP A 133 -27.80 -7.06 -9.42
CA ASP A 133 -28.13 -8.32 -10.10
C ASP A 133 -27.94 -9.51 -9.15
N GLN A 134 -28.68 -10.57 -9.38
CA GLN A 134 -28.58 -11.82 -8.62
C GLN A 134 -28.75 -13.04 -9.51
N VAL A 135 -28.26 -14.19 -9.05
CA VAL A 135 -28.52 -15.49 -9.67
C VAL A 135 -29.95 -15.89 -9.34
N THR A 136 -30.83 -15.92 -10.36
CA THR A 136 -32.27 -16.27 -10.22
C THR A 136 -32.51 -17.75 -10.49
N LYS A 137 -31.65 -18.39 -11.32
CA LYS A 137 -31.72 -19.81 -11.58
C LYS A 137 -30.30 -20.43 -11.55
N LEU A 138 -30.16 -21.46 -10.75
CA LEU A 138 -28.88 -22.18 -10.60
C LEU A 138 -28.55 -23.01 -11.84
N PRO A 139 -27.26 -23.13 -12.19
CA PRO A 139 -26.81 -24.10 -13.17
C PRO A 139 -27.06 -25.54 -12.70
N VAL A 140 -27.11 -26.48 -13.63
CA VAL A 140 -27.28 -27.90 -13.31
C VAL A 140 -26.18 -28.40 -12.37
N GLY A 141 -26.58 -29.09 -11.30
CA GLY A 141 -25.65 -29.64 -10.29
C GLY A 141 -25.23 -28.66 -9.20
N PHE A 142 -25.74 -27.42 -9.21
CA PHE A 142 -25.56 -26.47 -8.10
C PHE A 142 -26.72 -26.52 -7.10
N ARG A 143 -26.40 -26.17 -5.85
CA ARG A 143 -27.40 -25.88 -4.82
C ARG A 143 -27.13 -24.54 -4.15
N SER A 144 -28.17 -23.94 -3.61
CA SER A 144 -28.02 -22.78 -2.72
C SER A 144 -27.52 -23.24 -1.36
N ILE A 145 -26.52 -22.52 -0.82
CA ILE A 145 -25.92 -22.79 0.50
C ILE A 145 -25.99 -21.57 1.43
N ALA A 146 -26.52 -20.45 0.97
CA ALA A 146 -26.92 -19.30 1.79
C ALA A 146 -28.02 -18.49 1.11
N HIS A 147 -28.90 -17.87 1.91
CA HIS A 147 -29.94 -16.97 1.44
C HIS A 147 -30.14 -15.80 2.40
N THR A 148 -30.66 -14.69 1.87
CA THR A 148 -31.20 -13.55 2.60
C THR A 148 -32.71 -13.52 2.44
N ILE A 149 -33.37 -12.45 2.91
CA ILE A 149 -34.78 -12.24 2.69
C ILE A 149 -35.06 -11.94 1.20
N SER A 150 -34.15 -11.24 0.51
CA SER A 150 -34.30 -10.75 -0.87
C SER A 150 -33.44 -11.47 -1.90
N CYS A 151 -32.45 -12.26 -1.46
CA CYS A 151 -31.55 -13.02 -2.31
C CYS A 151 -31.59 -14.51 -1.93
N GLU A 152 -32.28 -15.33 -2.74
CA GLU A 152 -32.42 -16.77 -2.51
C GLU A 152 -31.09 -17.52 -2.66
N ASN A 153 -30.20 -17.03 -3.53
CA ASN A 153 -28.91 -17.61 -3.83
C ASN A 153 -27.77 -16.69 -3.38
N ALA A 154 -27.71 -16.36 -2.08
CA ALA A 154 -26.63 -15.55 -1.51
C ALA A 154 -25.29 -16.28 -1.49
N ALA A 155 -25.26 -17.61 -1.52
CA ALA A 155 -24.11 -18.42 -1.82
C ALA A 155 -24.53 -19.74 -2.48
N ILE A 156 -23.68 -20.25 -3.38
CA ILE A 156 -23.94 -21.44 -4.17
C ILE A 156 -22.75 -22.38 -4.20
N GLU A 157 -23.00 -23.68 -4.40
CA GLU A 157 -21.93 -24.66 -4.59
C GLU A 157 -22.30 -25.76 -5.58
N ASN A 158 -21.30 -26.24 -6.30
CA ASN A 158 -21.23 -27.55 -6.91
C ASN A 158 -20.01 -28.31 -6.32
N ALA A 159 -20.22 -29.03 -5.24
CA ALA A 159 -19.16 -29.70 -4.49
C ALA A 159 -18.41 -30.73 -5.34
N ALA A 160 -19.11 -31.44 -6.26
CA ALA A 160 -18.50 -32.43 -7.15
C ALA A 160 -17.45 -31.83 -8.10
N LYS A 161 -17.71 -30.62 -8.61
CA LYS A 161 -16.80 -29.89 -9.47
C LYS A 161 -15.90 -28.91 -8.71
N LYS A 162 -16.04 -28.78 -7.40
CA LYS A 162 -15.36 -27.80 -6.52
C LYS A 162 -15.56 -26.35 -6.98
N LEU A 163 -16.78 -26.02 -7.41
CA LEU A 163 -17.19 -24.69 -7.86
C LEU A 163 -18.11 -24.05 -6.80
N TYR A 164 -17.73 -22.86 -6.36
CA TYR A 164 -18.39 -22.13 -5.28
C TYR A 164 -18.64 -20.66 -5.65
N GLY A 165 -19.61 -20.04 -5.01
CA GLY A 165 -19.89 -18.63 -5.22
C GLY A 165 -20.49 -17.94 -4.00
N PHE A 166 -20.08 -16.70 -3.75
CA PHE A 166 -20.67 -15.76 -2.80
C PHE A 166 -21.22 -14.54 -3.53
N GLN A 167 -22.46 -14.18 -3.29
CA GLN A 167 -23.04 -12.91 -3.76
C GLN A 167 -22.54 -11.74 -2.90
N PHE A 168 -22.25 -12.00 -1.64
CA PHE A 168 -21.69 -11.04 -0.70
C PHE A 168 -20.15 -10.99 -0.77
N HIS A 169 -19.55 -9.99 -0.11
CA HIS A 169 -18.13 -9.76 -0.06
C HIS A 169 -17.52 -10.31 1.25
N PRO A 170 -16.87 -11.50 1.24
CA PRO A 170 -16.23 -12.06 2.42
C PRO A 170 -14.91 -11.36 2.79
N GLU A 171 -14.30 -10.64 1.86
CA GLU A 171 -12.99 -9.99 2.03
C GLU A 171 -13.02 -8.75 2.90
N VAL A 172 -14.19 -8.12 3.11
CA VAL A 172 -14.32 -6.85 3.82
C VAL A 172 -14.61 -7.03 5.32
N GLU A 173 -14.23 -6.04 6.14
CA GLU A 173 -14.46 -6.06 7.59
C GLU A 173 -15.95 -6.10 7.99
N SER A 174 -16.82 -5.58 7.11
CA SER A 174 -18.27 -5.62 7.31
C SER A 174 -18.88 -7.02 7.24
N THR A 175 -18.12 -8.03 6.82
CA THR A 175 -18.44 -9.47 6.89
C THR A 175 -17.58 -10.11 7.99
N PRO A 176 -18.04 -10.18 9.25
CA PRO A 176 -17.19 -10.50 10.40
C PRO A 176 -16.48 -11.87 10.30
N ASN A 177 -17.13 -12.88 9.71
CA ASN A 177 -16.56 -14.23 9.53
C ASN A 177 -16.03 -14.48 8.11
N GLY A 178 -15.90 -13.44 7.28
CA GLY A 178 -15.49 -13.56 5.88
C GLY A 178 -14.10 -14.18 5.71
N THR A 179 -13.13 -13.81 6.54
CA THR A 179 -11.80 -14.43 6.55
C THR A 179 -11.86 -15.93 6.87
N ALA A 180 -12.76 -16.36 7.77
CA ALA A 180 -12.94 -17.78 8.07
C ALA A 180 -13.53 -18.53 6.86
N MET A 181 -14.47 -17.93 6.12
CA MET A 181 -15.05 -18.50 4.90
C MET A 181 -14.01 -18.65 3.79
N ILE A 182 -13.18 -17.62 3.58
CA ILE A 182 -12.05 -17.69 2.63
C ILE A 182 -11.06 -18.79 3.07
N ARG A 183 -10.73 -18.85 4.36
CA ARG A 183 -9.86 -19.88 4.90
C ARG A 183 -10.42 -21.29 4.67
N SER A 184 -11.73 -21.49 4.84
CA SER A 184 -12.39 -22.77 4.55
C SER A 184 -12.27 -23.16 3.08
N PHE A 185 -12.44 -22.22 2.14
CA PHE A 185 -12.18 -22.47 0.72
C PHE A 185 -10.73 -22.92 0.49
N LEU A 186 -9.76 -22.20 1.05
CA LEU A 186 -8.35 -22.47 0.84
C LEU A 186 -7.94 -23.85 1.39
N TYR A 187 -8.34 -24.18 2.61
CA TYR A 187 -7.87 -25.38 3.29
C TYR A 187 -8.75 -26.60 3.03
N SER A 188 -10.08 -26.46 3.11
CA SER A 188 -11.00 -27.60 2.99
C SER A 188 -11.29 -27.94 1.53
N VAL A 189 -11.23 -26.96 0.60
CA VAL A 189 -11.55 -27.20 -0.82
C VAL A 189 -10.30 -27.27 -1.68
N CYS A 190 -9.36 -26.31 -1.55
CA CYS A 190 -8.13 -26.25 -2.34
C CYS A 190 -7.00 -27.13 -1.75
N GLY A 191 -7.08 -27.56 -0.49
CA GLY A 191 -6.05 -28.37 0.15
C GLY A 191 -4.75 -27.60 0.43
N ALA A 192 -4.88 -26.32 0.78
CA ALA A 192 -3.73 -25.47 1.10
C ALA A 192 -2.94 -26.03 2.30
N LYS A 193 -1.61 -25.89 2.26
CA LYS A 193 -0.68 -26.32 3.33
C LYS A 193 -0.31 -25.20 4.30
N GLY A 194 -0.60 -23.95 3.94
CA GLY A 194 -0.21 -22.80 4.75
C GLY A 194 1.29 -22.55 4.75
N ASP A 195 1.94 -22.75 3.60
CA ASP A 195 3.39 -22.67 3.42
C ASP A 195 3.90 -21.27 3.07
N TYR A 196 3.00 -20.31 2.95
CA TYR A 196 3.36 -18.90 2.77
C TYR A 196 3.58 -18.24 4.14
N ASP A 197 4.84 -18.17 4.54
CA ASP A 197 5.28 -17.48 5.74
C ASP A 197 6.47 -16.55 5.44
N LEU A 198 6.72 -15.59 6.34
CA LEU A 198 7.75 -14.57 6.14
C LEU A 198 9.17 -15.12 6.08
N LYS A 199 9.47 -16.24 6.75
CA LYS A 199 10.81 -16.82 6.76
C LYS A 199 11.12 -17.47 5.42
N ASN A 200 10.18 -18.24 4.89
CA ASN A 200 10.28 -18.85 3.57
C ASN A 200 10.32 -17.77 2.48
N LEU A 201 9.51 -16.72 2.63
CA LEU A 201 9.51 -15.56 1.75
C LEU A 201 10.87 -14.86 1.71
N GLU A 202 11.50 -14.55 2.85
CA GLU A 202 12.84 -13.93 2.89
C GLU A 202 13.86 -14.76 2.12
N GLN A 203 13.90 -16.07 2.37
CA GLN A 203 14.82 -16.98 1.69
C GLN A 203 14.60 -17.03 0.19
N GLN A 204 13.32 -17.07 -0.23
CA GLN A 204 12.97 -17.07 -1.65
C GLN A 204 13.42 -15.78 -2.34
N LEU A 205 13.11 -14.61 -1.75
CA LEU A 205 13.49 -13.32 -2.29
C LEU A 205 15.02 -13.17 -2.41
N ILE A 206 15.78 -13.62 -1.40
CA ILE A 206 17.25 -13.64 -1.45
C ILE A 206 17.73 -14.54 -2.61
N SER A 207 17.15 -15.72 -2.78
CA SER A 207 17.52 -16.64 -3.86
C SER A 207 17.24 -16.04 -5.23
N ASP A 208 16.08 -15.41 -5.40
CA ASP A 208 15.67 -14.82 -6.68
C ASP A 208 16.55 -13.64 -7.06
N VAL A 209 16.88 -12.78 -6.09
CA VAL A 209 17.84 -11.67 -6.30
C VAL A 209 19.21 -12.17 -6.70
N LYS A 210 19.75 -13.19 -6.02
CA LYS A 210 21.05 -13.79 -6.37
C LYS A 210 21.07 -14.35 -7.79
N LYS A 211 20.00 -15.02 -8.20
CA LYS A 211 19.88 -15.55 -9.58
C LYS A 211 19.81 -14.44 -10.63
N GLN A 212 19.10 -13.36 -10.33
CA GLN A 212 18.92 -12.24 -11.26
C GLN A 212 20.20 -11.45 -11.45
N VAL A 213 20.94 -11.20 -10.36
CA VAL A 213 22.08 -10.27 -10.35
C VAL A 213 23.41 -10.98 -10.64
N GLY A 214 23.60 -12.21 -10.15
CA GLY A 214 24.88 -12.92 -10.23
C GLY A 214 25.99 -12.14 -9.50
N ASP A 215 27.12 -11.96 -10.20
CA ASP A 215 28.30 -11.24 -9.67
C ASP A 215 28.30 -9.73 -9.98
N ALA A 216 27.22 -9.19 -10.53
CA ALA A 216 27.12 -7.77 -10.89
C ALA A 216 26.82 -6.89 -9.68
N HIS A 217 27.14 -5.60 -9.79
CA HIS A 217 26.82 -4.61 -8.78
C HIS A 217 25.44 -4.00 -9.00
N VAL A 218 24.79 -3.65 -7.89
CA VAL A 218 23.43 -3.07 -7.84
C VAL A 218 23.49 -1.70 -7.20
N LEU A 219 22.79 -0.75 -7.78
CA LEU A 219 22.61 0.59 -7.27
C LEU A 219 21.19 0.77 -6.73
N LEU A 220 21.06 1.30 -5.52
CA LEU A 220 19.77 1.62 -4.89
C LEU A 220 19.73 3.10 -4.48
N ALA A 221 18.69 3.81 -4.93
CA ALA A 221 18.36 5.13 -4.38
C ALA A 221 17.62 4.93 -3.04
N LEU A 222 18.31 5.22 -1.93
CA LEU A 222 17.76 5.08 -0.59
C LEU A 222 17.08 6.39 -0.17
N SER A 223 15.75 6.44 -0.21
CA SER A 223 14.98 7.63 0.18
C SER A 223 14.81 7.77 1.70
N GLY A 224 15.21 6.76 2.49
CA GLY A 224 14.90 6.69 3.91
C GLY A 224 13.44 6.28 4.21
N GLY A 225 12.58 6.07 3.22
CA GLY A 225 11.25 5.50 3.36
C GLY A 225 11.28 4.03 3.80
N VAL A 226 10.15 3.49 4.25
CA VAL A 226 10.05 2.08 4.70
C VAL A 226 10.49 1.12 3.59
N ASP A 227 9.97 1.30 2.38
CA ASP A 227 10.14 0.35 1.28
C ASP A 227 11.58 0.32 0.79
N SER A 228 12.18 1.49 0.52
CA SER A 228 13.60 1.57 0.15
C SER A 228 14.53 1.04 1.25
N SER A 229 14.18 1.25 2.52
CA SER A 229 14.96 0.73 3.66
C SER A 229 14.87 -0.79 3.79
N VAL A 230 13.69 -1.38 3.59
CA VAL A 230 13.51 -2.83 3.59
C VAL A 230 14.19 -3.46 2.36
N CYS A 231 14.09 -2.82 1.20
CA CYS A 231 14.80 -3.22 -0.01
C CYS A 231 16.32 -3.25 0.23
N ALA A 232 16.91 -2.17 0.78
CA ALA A 232 18.32 -2.11 1.13
C ALA A 232 18.75 -3.22 2.11
N ALA A 233 17.92 -3.45 3.14
CA ALA A 233 18.21 -4.49 4.14
C ALA A 233 18.14 -5.91 3.57
N LEU A 234 17.22 -6.18 2.64
CA LEU A 234 17.13 -7.46 1.94
C LEU A 234 18.31 -7.66 0.99
N LEU A 235 18.61 -6.64 0.18
CA LEU A 235 19.69 -6.68 -0.79
C LEU A 235 21.06 -6.80 -0.13
N SER A 236 21.29 -6.17 1.02
CA SER A 236 22.55 -6.32 1.77
C SER A 236 22.80 -7.76 2.25
N LYS A 237 21.75 -8.53 2.50
CA LYS A 237 21.86 -9.98 2.79
C LYS A 237 22.03 -10.84 1.52
N ALA A 238 21.36 -10.43 0.44
CA ALA A 238 21.39 -11.18 -0.81
C ALA A 238 22.71 -11.00 -1.58
N LEU A 239 23.29 -9.81 -1.55
CA LEU A 239 24.40 -9.36 -2.39
C LEU A 239 25.53 -8.73 -1.54
N PRO A 240 26.22 -9.50 -0.69
CA PRO A 240 27.31 -8.98 0.12
C PRO A 240 28.39 -8.34 -0.75
N GLY A 241 28.78 -7.09 -0.45
CA GLY A 241 29.83 -6.36 -1.18
C GLY A 241 29.44 -5.85 -2.57
N GLN A 242 28.21 -6.14 -3.05
CA GLN A 242 27.77 -5.76 -4.41
C GLN A 242 26.72 -4.63 -4.41
N LEU A 243 26.24 -4.20 -3.24
CA LEU A 243 25.17 -3.20 -3.13
C LEU A 243 25.73 -1.82 -2.82
N HIS A 244 25.45 -0.84 -3.69
CA HIS A 244 25.71 0.58 -3.47
C HIS A 244 24.38 1.29 -3.18
N CYS A 245 24.30 1.97 -2.04
CA CYS A 245 23.14 2.75 -1.61
C CYS A 245 23.46 4.23 -1.61
N ILE A 246 22.87 5.00 -2.51
CA ILE A 246 22.97 6.46 -2.53
C ILE A 246 21.81 7.06 -1.73
N PHE A 247 22.13 7.75 -0.65
CA PHE A 247 21.22 8.52 0.16
C PHE A 247 21.45 10.02 -0.08
N VAL A 248 20.49 10.69 -0.73
CA VAL A 248 20.57 12.12 -1.02
C VAL A 248 19.98 12.92 0.14
N ASP A 249 20.85 13.59 0.91
CA ASP A 249 20.43 14.53 1.93
C ASP A 249 20.17 15.90 1.28
N HIS A 250 18.93 16.11 0.86
CA HIS A 250 18.49 17.31 0.15
C HIS A 250 18.11 18.48 1.07
N GLY A 251 18.31 18.35 2.38
CA GLY A 251 18.01 19.42 3.34
C GLY A 251 16.53 19.66 3.64
N LEU A 252 15.62 18.86 3.07
CA LEU A 252 14.16 18.96 3.28
C LEU A 252 13.63 17.82 4.18
N MET A 253 14.54 17.15 4.88
CA MET A 253 14.21 16.06 5.79
C MET A 253 13.81 16.59 7.17
N ARG A 254 13.14 15.73 7.95
CA ARG A 254 12.83 15.97 9.36
C ARG A 254 14.12 16.13 10.17
N LYS A 255 13.98 16.64 11.38
CA LYS A 255 15.10 16.77 12.32
C LYS A 255 15.78 15.42 12.52
N ASP A 256 17.11 15.39 12.38
CA ASP A 256 18.02 14.25 12.56
C ASP A 256 17.75 13.03 11.64
N GLU A 257 16.83 13.10 10.71
CA GLU A 257 16.44 11.95 9.88
C GLU A 257 17.60 11.39 9.05
N GLY A 258 18.43 12.23 8.47
CA GLY A 258 19.62 11.78 7.72
C GLY A 258 20.60 10.98 8.58
N ASN A 259 20.86 11.43 9.82
CA ASN A 259 21.73 10.74 10.78
C ASN A 259 21.12 9.40 11.23
N GLU A 260 19.79 9.37 11.40
CA GLU A 260 19.08 8.12 11.74
C GLU A 260 19.19 7.08 10.64
N VAL A 261 19.04 7.50 9.37
CA VAL A 261 19.18 6.60 8.21
C VAL A 261 20.60 6.05 8.14
N GLU A 262 21.62 6.90 8.20
CA GLU A 262 23.01 6.48 8.19
C GLU A 262 23.32 5.48 9.32
N ALA A 263 22.89 5.78 10.55
CA ALA A 263 23.07 4.89 11.70
C ALA A 263 22.39 3.51 11.54
N ALA A 264 21.25 3.44 10.84
CA ALA A 264 20.53 2.19 10.61
C ALA A 264 21.23 1.25 9.63
N PHE A 265 22.07 1.80 8.74
CA PHE A 265 22.76 1.03 7.71
C PHE A 265 24.27 0.86 7.96
N LYS A 266 24.85 1.56 8.93
CA LYS A 266 26.29 1.55 9.25
C LYS A 266 26.91 0.16 9.43
N ASN A 267 26.16 -0.79 9.98
CA ASN A 267 26.64 -2.14 10.28
C ASN A 267 26.11 -3.21 9.27
N ARG A 268 25.63 -2.78 8.10
CA ARG A 268 25.17 -3.70 7.05
C ARG A 268 26.21 -3.83 5.96
N ASP A 269 26.25 -4.98 5.32
CA ASP A 269 27.18 -5.25 4.22
C ASP A 269 26.64 -4.59 2.92
N LEU A 270 26.92 -3.29 2.82
CA LEU A 270 26.60 -2.44 1.68
C LEU A 270 27.50 -1.19 1.69
N ASP A 271 27.72 -0.61 0.53
CA ASP A 271 28.39 0.67 0.39
C ASP A 271 27.35 1.81 0.53
N PHE A 272 27.40 2.52 1.66
CA PHE A 272 26.48 3.60 1.98
C PHE A 272 27.09 4.98 1.66
N ILE A 273 26.55 5.62 0.63
CA ILE A 273 27.00 6.92 0.13
C ILE A 273 25.96 7.99 0.53
N ARG A 274 26.31 8.83 1.51
CA ARG A 274 25.51 10.01 1.85
C ARG A 274 25.99 11.22 1.06
N VAL A 275 25.12 11.74 0.20
CA VAL A 275 25.40 12.94 -0.59
C VAL A 275 24.75 14.14 0.08
N ASN A 276 25.56 15.06 0.59
CA ASN A 276 25.04 16.35 1.08
C ASN A 276 24.74 17.28 -0.09
N ALA A 277 23.46 17.39 -0.44
CA ALA A 277 22.98 18.23 -1.53
C ALA A 277 22.12 19.43 -1.07
N GLN A 278 22.13 19.75 0.24
CA GLN A 278 21.24 20.75 0.83
C GLN A 278 21.32 22.11 0.14
N GLU A 279 22.53 22.65 -0.07
CA GLU A 279 22.70 23.94 -0.75
C GLU A 279 22.18 23.94 -2.18
N ARG A 280 22.39 22.83 -2.92
CA ARG A 280 21.94 22.66 -4.30
C ARG A 280 20.42 22.74 -4.40
N PHE A 281 19.71 22.01 -3.51
CA PHE A 281 18.24 22.02 -3.48
C PHE A 281 17.68 23.37 -3.03
N LEU A 282 18.25 23.97 -1.98
CA LEU A 282 17.81 25.28 -1.50
C LEU A 282 18.00 26.36 -2.56
N LYS A 283 19.12 26.35 -3.30
CA LYS A 283 19.37 27.28 -4.41
C LYS A 283 18.36 27.09 -5.55
N ALA A 284 18.03 25.86 -5.90
CA ALA A 284 17.05 25.54 -6.95
C ALA A 284 15.61 25.95 -6.56
N LEU A 285 15.30 25.99 -5.26
CA LEU A 285 13.98 26.31 -4.72
C LEU A 285 13.83 27.81 -4.33
N ALA A 286 14.88 28.61 -4.47
CA ALA A 286 14.83 30.04 -4.13
C ALA A 286 13.74 30.76 -4.94
N GLY A 287 12.87 31.50 -4.25
CA GLY A 287 11.75 32.23 -4.86
C GLY A 287 10.57 31.38 -5.32
N VAL A 288 10.63 30.03 -5.17
CA VAL A 288 9.56 29.14 -5.61
C VAL A 288 8.51 28.97 -4.51
N THR A 289 7.28 29.37 -4.80
CA THR A 289 6.14 29.32 -3.87
C THR A 289 5.12 28.25 -4.25
N ASP A 290 4.94 27.97 -5.55
CA ASP A 290 3.96 27.01 -6.05
C ASP A 290 4.34 25.57 -5.70
N PRO A 291 3.42 24.78 -5.09
CA PRO A 291 3.69 23.42 -4.62
C PRO A 291 4.08 22.45 -5.73
N GLU A 292 3.47 22.55 -6.91
CA GLU A 292 3.75 21.64 -8.03
C GLU A 292 5.11 21.96 -8.66
N GLN A 293 5.50 23.24 -8.72
CA GLN A 293 6.85 23.60 -9.14
C GLN A 293 7.89 23.12 -8.15
N LYS A 294 7.65 23.22 -6.83
CA LYS A 294 8.53 22.65 -5.80
C LYS A 294 8.75 21.17 -6.04
N ARG A 295 7.67 20.38 -6.24
CA ARG A 295 7.76 18.94 -6.50
C ARG A 295 8.59 18.63 -7.74
N LYS A 296 8.35 19.32 -8.84
CA LYS A 296 9.08 19.15 -10.10
C LYS A 296 10.57 19.46 -9.96
N ILE A 297 10.91 20.54 -9.30
CA ILE A 297 12.31 20.96 -9.08
C ILE A 297 13.02 19.92 -8.20
N ILE A 298 12.41 19.52 -7.08
CA ILE A 298 12.98 18.54 -6.16
C ILE A 298 13.19 17.20 -6.87
N GLY A 299 12.20 16.72 -7.63
CA GLY A 299 12.33 15.49 -8.39
C GLY A 299 13.45 15.56 -9.43
N THR A 300 13.55 16.66 -10.16
CA THR A 300 14.60 16.88 -11.18
C THR A 300 15.99 16.94 -10.56
N GLU A 301 16.17 17.69 -9.47
CA GLU A 301 17.47 17.79 -8.80
C GLU A 301 17.88 16.48 -8.15
N PHE A 302 16.91 15.71 -7.59
CA PHE A 302 17.19 14.40 -7.04
C PHE A 302 17.78 13.46 -8.11
N VAL A 303 17.17 13.40 -9.29
CA VAL A 303 17.68 12.60 -10.42
C VAL A 303 19.09 13.03 -10.81
N ARG A 304 19.34 14.34 -10.96
CA ARG A 304 20.65 14.87 -11.32
C ARG A 304 21.73 14.51 -10.30
N VAL A 305 21.45 14.67 -9.01
CA VAL A 305 22.40 14.28 -7.95
C VAL A 305 22.68 12.79 -7.99
N PHE A 306 21.63 11.97 -8.18
CA PHE A 306 21.75 10.53 -8.27
C PHE A 306 22.57 10.11 -9.51
N GLU A 307 22.37 10.75 -10.66
CA GLU A 307 23.16 10.54 -11.89
C GLU A 307 24.62 10.90 -11.71
N ASP A 308 24.89 12.06 -11.09
CA ASP A 308 26.26 12.54 -10.87
C ASP A 308 27.06 11.57 -9.99
N GLU A 309 26.44 11.02 -8.94
CA GLU A 309 27.09 10.06 -8.04
C GLU A 309 27.18 8.66 -8.65
N SER A 310 26.17 8.23 -9.38
CA SER A 310 26.17 6.90 -10.01
C SER A 310 27.28 6.73 -11.04
N LYS A 311 27.64 7.81 -11.76
CA LYS A 311 28.76 7.80 -12.73
C LYS A 311 30.15 7.53 -12.10
N ARG A 312 30.26 7.70 -10.78
CA ARG A 312 31.51 7.45 -10.05
C ARG A 312 31.68 5.99 -9.61
N LEU A 313 30.61 5.21 -9.72
CA LEU A 313 30.57 3.83 -9.27
C LEU A 313 30.95 2.87 -10.41
N PRO A 314 31.99 2.02 -10.25
CA PRO A 314 32.37 1.05 -11.26
C PRO A 314 31.42 -0.15 -11.29
N ASN A 315 31.24 -0.74 -12.47
CA ASN A 315 30.58 -2.03 -12.68
C ASN A 315 29.11 -2.17 -12.23
N VAL A 316 28.39 -1.05 -12.03
CA VAL A 316 26.98 -1.11 -11.70
C VAL A 316 26.19 -1.48 -12.94
N LYS A 317 25.49 -2.63 -12.90
CA LYS A 317 24.68 -3.14 -14.01
C LYS A 317 23.20 -3.13 -13.75
N PHE A 318 22.78 -3.11 -12.48
CA PHE A 318 21.36 -3.16 -12.12
C PHE A 318 20.98 -1.95 -11.26
N LEU A 319 19.75 -1.48 -11.46
CA LEU A 319 19.10 -0.51 -10.58
C LEU A 319 18.11 -1.24 -9.68
N ALA A 320 18.20 -1.06 -8.37
CA ALA A 320 17.20 -1.57 -7.45
C ALA A 320 16.13 -0.51 -7.12
N GLN A 321 14.89 -0.95 -6.98
CA GLN A 321 13.76 -0.11 -6.59
C GLN A 321 12.94 -0.79 -5.49
N GLY A 322 12.48 0.01 -4.52
CA GLY A 322 11.61 -0.44 -3.45
C GLY A 322 10.12 -0.46 -3.85
N THR A 323 9.81 -0.76 -5.11
CA THR A 323 8.45 -0.90 -5.61
C THR A 323 7.71 -1.98 -4.84
N ILE A 324 6.49 -1.71 -4.40
CA ILE A 324 5.62 -2.65 -3.71
C ILE A 324 4.36 -2.96 -4.55
N TYR A 325 3.55 -3.91 -4.11
CA TYR A 325 2.41 -4.40 -4.89
C TYR A 325 1.35 -3.32 -5.18
N SER A 326 1.06 -2.43 -4.24
CA SER A 326 0.16 -1.29 -4.47
C SER A 326 0.64 -0.37 -5.59
N ASP A 327 1.94 -0.11 -5.71
CA ASP A 327 2.50 0.73 -6.78
C ASP A 327 2.27 0.10 -8.17
N VAL A 328 2.36 -1.24 -8.24
CA VAL A 328 2.13 -2.00 -9.48
C VAL A 328 0.69 -1.88 -9.95
N ILE A 329 -0.26 -2.02 -9.03
CA ILE A 329 -1.68 -1.99 -9.35
C ILE A 329 -2.11 -0.58 -9.77
N GLU A 330 -1.70 0.42 -9.02
CA GLU A 330 -1.98 1.81 -9.35
C GLU A 330 -1.40 2.25 -10.71
N SER A 331 -0.34 1.57 -11.18
CA SER A 331 0.30 1.84 -12.48
C SER A 331 -0.39 1.16 -13.67
N GLY A 332 -1.49 0.42 -13.48
CA GLY A 332 -2.27 -0.22 -14.56
C GLY A 332 -1.67 -1.50 -15.11
N GLY A 333 -0.95 -2.27 -14.29
CA GLY A 333 -0.60 -3.70 -14.49
C GLY A 333 0.32 -4.07 -15.68
N ASN A 334 0.16 -3.50 -16.84
CA ASN A 334 0.84 -3.93 -18.08
C ASN A 334 1.72 -2.89 -18.77
N LYS A 335 1.82 -1.67 -18.23
CA LYS A 335 2.76 -0.67 -18.77
C LYS A 335 3.98 -0.57 -17.86
N ALA A 336 4.87 -1.51 -18.00
CA ALA A 336 6.17 -1.58 -17.31
C ALA A 336 7.13 -0.41 -17.63
N ALA A 337 6.65 0.68 -18.16
CA ALA A 337 7.49 1.80 -18.59
C ALA A 337 6.94 3.19 -18.23
N THR A 338 5.78 3.30 -17.58
CA THR A 338 5.33 4.63 -17.18
C THR A 338 5.58 4.78 -15.67
N ILE A 339 6.78 5.21 -15.35
CA ILE A 339 7.19 5.66 -14.02
C ILE A 339 6.23 6.76 -13.60
N LYS A 340 5.38 6.50 -12.62
CA LYS A 340 4.57 7.53 -11.98
C LYS A 340 5.50 8.58 -11.38
N SER A 341 5.31 9.83 -11.78
CA SER A 341 6.09 11.02 -11.41
C SER A 341 5.99 11.40 -9.93
N HIS A 342 5.31 10.64 -9.08
CA HIS A 342 4.98 11.06 -7.72
C HIS A 342 5.50 10.17 -6.58
N HIS A 343 5.90 8.92 -6.83
CA HIS A 343 6.37 8.00 -5.78
C HIS A 343 7.67 7.27 -6.07
N ASN A 344 8.14 7.25 -7.31
CA ASN A 344 9.46 6.74 -7.66
C ASN A 344 10.29 7.84 -8.27
N VAL A 345 11.58 7.84 -7.96
CA VAL A 345 12.60 8.74 -8.48
C VAL A 345 12.33 9.03 -9.95
N ALA A 346 11.99 10.26 -10.25
CA ALA A 346 11.63 10.69 -11.60
C ALA A 346 12.78 10.41 -12.56
N GLY A 347 12.56 9.43 -13.44
CA GLY A 347 13.47 9.16 -14.55
C GLY A 347 14.67 8.28 -14.16
N LEU A 348 14.85 7.20 -14.91
CA LEU A 348 16.12 6.49 -14.96
C LEU A 348 17.19 7.45 -15.50
N PRO A 349 18.44 7.39 -15.01
CA PRO A 349 19.55 8.11 -15.60
C PRO A 349 19.63 7.79 -17.09
N LYS A 350 19.44 8.81 -17.94
CA LYS A 350 19.37 8.61 -19.40
C LYS A 350 20.67 8.09 -20.00
N ASP A 351 21.78 8.37 -19.30
CA ASP A 351 23.14 8.07 -19.75
C ASP A 351 23.68 6.74 -19.20
N MET A 352 23.00 6.10 -18.24
CA MET A 352 23.39 4.81 -17.70
C MET A 352 22.61 3.67 -18.35
N LYS A 353 23.31 2.75 -18.97
CA LYS A 353 22.74 1.52 -19.53
C LYS A 353 22.71 0.44 -18.46
N PHE A 354 21.64 0.41 -17.65
CA PHE A 354 21.39 -0.73 -16.77
C PHE A 354 20.98 -1.95 -17.62
N GLU A 355 21.47 -3.13 -17.24
CA GLU A 355 21.05 -4.41 -17.83
C GLU A 355 19.63 -4.81 -17.35
N GLY A 356 19.20 -4.30 -16.19
CA GLY A 356 17.88 -4.56 -15.66
C GLY A 356 17.55 -3.80 -14.37
N VAL A 357 16.30 -3.99 -13.92
CA VAL A 357 15.78 -3.45 -12.65
C VAL A 357 15.53 -4.60 -11.68
N VAL A 358 15.96 -4.42 -10.43
CA VAL A 358 15.75 -5.37 -9.31
C VAL A 358 14.67 -4.81 -8.38
N GLU A 359 13.51 -5.44 -8.35
CA GLU A 359 12.37 -5.00 -7.55
C GLU A 359 11.91 -6.12 -6.59
N PRO A 360 12.68 -6.44 -5.55
CA PRO A 360 12.44 -7.62 -4.74
C PRO A 360 11.14 -7.54 -3.91
N LEU A 361 10.59 -6.34 -3.69
CA LEU A 361 9.38 -6.13 -2.91
C LEU A 361 8.11 -6.00 -3.77
N ARG A 362 8.24 -6.09 -5.12
CA ARG A 362 7.16 -5.82 -6.09
C ARG A 362 5.89 -6.64 -5.87
N GLY A 363 6.03 -7.84 -5.32
CA GLY A 363 4.93 -8.73 -5.02
C GLY A 363 4.35 -8.60 -3.62
N LEU A 364 4.83 -7.68 -2.77
CA LEU A 364 4.48 -7.60 -1.35
C LEU A 364 3.53 -6.43 -1.05
N PHE A 365 2.58 -6.68 -0.16
CA PHE A 365 1.78 -5.62 0.44
C PHE A 365 2.57 -4.85 1.51
N LYS A 366 2.13 -3.64 1.84
CA LYS A 366 2.81 -2.74 2.77
C LYS A 366 3.03 -3.34 4.16
N ASP A 367 2.09 -4.10 4.66
CA ASP A 367 2.18 -4.81 5.94
C ASP A 367 3.17 -5.98 5.90
N GLU A 368 3.24 -6.71 4.77
CA GLU A 368 4.25 -7.75 4.54
C GLU A 368 5.66 -7.14 4.47
N VAL A 369 5.82 -6.00 3.78
CA VAL A 369 7.09 -5.26 3.74
C VAL A 369 7.53 -4.82 5.14
N ARG A 370 6.61 -4.31 5.96
CA ARG A 370 6.89 -3.94 7.35
C ARG A 370 7.29 -5.16 8.20
N ALA A 371 6.58 -6.27 8.03
CA ALA A 371 6.87 -7.51 8.73
C ALA A 371 8.25 -8.07 8.32
N LEU A 372 8.56 -8.09 7.02
CA LEU A 372 9.87 -8.45 6.49
C LEU A 372 10.98 -7.52 7.03
N GLY A 373 10.73 -6.22 7.09
CA GLY A 373 11.68 -5.25 7.66
C GLY A 373 12.04 -5.54 9.12
N ARG A 374 11.04 -5.93 9.94
CA ARG A 374 11.29 -6.37 11.33
C ARG A 374 12.14 -7.63 11.37
N GLN A 375 11.85 -8.62 10.55
CA GLN A 375 12.61 -9.87 10.45
C GLN A 375 14.06 -9.63 9.98
N LEU A 376 14.27 -8.68 9.06
CA LEU A 376 15.58 -8.24 8.60
C LEU A 376 16.34 -7.39 9.64
N GLY A 377 15.79 -7.18 10.84
CA GLY A 377 16.43 -6.46 11.94
C GLY A 377 16.50 -4.95 11.76
N LEU A 378 15.59 -4.36 10.97
CA LEU A 378 15.46 -2.90 10.92
C LEU A 378 14.84 -2.39 12.23
N PRO A 379 15.29 -1.24 12.76
CA PRO A 379 14.70 -0.66 13.96
C PRO A 379 13.21 -0.39 13.77
N ARG A 380 12.41 -0.66 14.81
CA ARG A 380 10.95 -0.48 14.77
C ARG A 380 10.53 0.91 14.27
N ARG A 381 11.27 1.96 14.67
CA ARG A 381 11.04 3.35 14.23
C ARG A 381 11.15 3.56 12.71
N PHE A 382 11.87 2.68 11.98
CA PHE A 382 11.95 2.70 10.52
C PHE A 382 10.77 1.98 9.89
N VAL A 383 10.42 0.83 10.43
CA VAL A 383 9.41 -0.05 9.84
C VAL A 383 7.99 0.45 10.11
N GLU A 384 7.77 1.07 11.29
CA GLU A 384 6.46 1.54 11.72
C GLU A 384 6.29 3.07 11.55
N ARG A 385 7.22 3.72 10.83
CA ARG A 385 7.11 5.15 10.58
C ARG A 385 5.89 5.49 9.73
N GLN A 386 5.26 6.63 10.06
CA GLN A 386 4.20 7.19 9.25
C GLN A 386 4.70 7.60 7.86
N PRO A 387 3.83 7.68 6.84
CA PRO A 387 4.21 8.18 5.54
C PRO A 387 4.89 9.55 5.62
N PHE A 388 5.87 9.76 4.74
CA PHE A 388 6.54 11.05 4.58
C PHE A 388 6.65 11.32 3.08
N PRO A 389 6.23 12.50 2.60
CA PRO A 389 6.18 12.79 1.17
C PRO A 389 7.57 12.85 0.57
N GLY A 390 7.71 12.43 -0.70
CA GLY A 390 8.99 12.47 -1.42
C GLY A 390 9.66 13.85 -1.44
N PRO A 391 8.93 14.97 -1.64
CA PRO A 391 9.49 16.31 -1.52
C PRO A 391 9.86 16.74 -0.09
N GLY A 392 9.69 15.89 0.90
CA GLY A 392 10.02 16.18 2.28
C GLY A 392 9.21 17.33 2.88
N LEU A 393 9.85 18.14 3.69
CA LEU A 393 9.24 19.29 4.35
C LEU A 393 8.86 20.43 3.37
N ALA A 394 9.30 20.38 2.11
CA ALA A 394 8.98 21.40 1.12
C ALA A 394 7.47 21.62 0.93
N VAL A 395 6.68 20.53 1.02
CA VAL A 395 5.21 20.58 0.93
C VAL A 395 4.52 20.87 2.26
N ARG A 396 5.30 21.15 3.30
CA ARG A 396 4.83 21.59 4.61
C ARG A 396 5.30 23.00 4.98
N VAL A 397 6.01 23.68 4.07
CA VAL A 397 6.33 25.10 4.15
C VAL A 397 5.47 25.80 3.11
N MET A 398 4.50 26.61 3.56
CA MET A 398 3.70 27.46 2.69
C MET A 398 4.57 28.62 2.18
N GLY A 399 4.38 29.00 0.89
CA GLY A 399 5.20 30.02 0.27
C GLY A 399 6.65 29.57 0.01
N GLU A 400 7.59 30.50 -0.03
CA GLU A 400 9.00 30.23 -0.30
C GLU A 400 9.68 29.42 0.81
N ILE A 401 10.61 28.55 0.42
CA ILE A 401 11.42 27.74 1.34
C ILE A 401 12.70 28.48 1.66
N THR A 402 12.95 28.72 2.95
CA THR A 402 14.22 29.29 3.44
C THR A 402 14.81 28.39 4.54
N PRO A 403 16.12 28.45 4.78
CA PRO A 403 16.77 27.74 5.89
C PRO A 403 16.11 28.03 7.23
N GLU A 404 15.73 29.30 7.50
CA GLU A 404 15.03 29.71 8.73
C GLU A 404 13.68 29.03 8.86
N LYS A 405 12.85 29.06 7.81
CA LYS A 405 11.52 28.43 7.81
C LYS A 405 11.62 26.91 8.01
N LEU A 406 12.60 26.25 7.40
CA LEU A 406 12.84 24.82 7.58
C LEU A 406 13.24 24.47 9.02
N GLU A 407 14.09 25.30 9.64
CA GLU A 407 14.50 25.08 11.02
C GLU A 407 13.33 25.23 12.00
N ILE A 408 12.51 26.26 11.82
CA ILE A 408 11.27 26.45 12.58
C ILE A 408 10.36 25.22 12.45
N LEU A 409 10.12 24.79 11.20
CA LEU A 409 9.24 23.64 10.95
C LEU A 409 9.79 22.34 11.50
N ARG A 410 11.10 22.05 11.35
CA ARG A 410 11.73 20.85 11.90
C ARG A 410 11.56 20.74 13.42
N ASN A 411 11.79 21.85 14.12
CA ASN A 411 11.69 21.87 15.57
C ASN A 411 10.22 21.75 16.03
N ALA A 412 9.28 22.43 15.36
CA ALA A 412 7.85 22.32 15.68
C ALA A 412 7.31 20.90 15.39
N ASP A 413 7.68 20.29 14.25
CA ASP A 413 7.30 18.92 13.89
C ASP A 413 7.89 17.90 14.88
N ALA A 414 9.14 18.07 15.31
CA ALA A 414 9.78 17.20 16.27
C ALA A 414 9.05 17.21 17.62
N ILE A 415 8.69 18.39 18.13
CA ILE A 415 7.92 18.57 19.38
C ILE A 415 6.55 17.88 19.27
N PHE A 416 5.83 18.10 18.17
CA PHE A 416 4.53 17.49 17.98
C PHE A 416 4.61 15.96 17.94
N ARG A 417 5.54 15.41 17.15
CA ARG A 417 5.75 13.96 17.05
C ARG A 417 6.15 13.35 18.39
N GLU A 418 7.03 14.00 19.15
CA GLU A 418 7.43 13.57 20.48
C GLU A 418 6.23 13.47 21.43
N GLU A 419 5.38 14.49 21.47
CA GLU A 419 4.21 14.53 22.36
C GLU A 419 3.15 13.49 21.97
N ILE A 420 2.93 13.24 20.67
CA ILE A 420 2.06 12.16 20.18
C ILE A 420 2.59 10.78 20.61
N ALA A 421 3.89 10.54 20.41
CA ALA A 421 4.54 9.27 20.76
C ALA A 421 4.55 9.03 22.27
N LYS A 422 4.93 10.05 23.08
CA LYS A 422 4.97 9.97 24.54
C LYS A 422 3.61 9.62 25.16
N ARG A 423 2.52 10.09 24.56
CA ARG A 423 1.16 9.83 25.04
C ARG A 423 0.46 8.69 24.32
N ARG A 424 1.14 8.01 23.39
CA ARG A 424 0.61 6.88 22.61
C ARG A 424 -0.71 7.21 21.93
N ILE A 425 -0.80 8.43 21.38
CA ILE A 425 -2.01 8.87 20.67
C ILE A 425 -2.11 8.11 19.34
N LYS A 426 -3.27 7.54 19.10
CA LYS A 426 -3.55 6.81 17.84
C LYS A 426 -3.90 7.81 16.74
N ALA A 427 -2.97 8.04 15.84
CA ALA A 427 -3.14 8.77 14.59
C ALA A 427 -2.28 8.09 13.52
N ASP A 428 -2.78 8.00 12.28
CA ASP A 428 -2.12 7.30 11.19
C ASP A 428 -1.10 8.19 10.48
N GLN A 429 -1.38 9.50 10.43
CA GLN A 429 -0.43 10.52 9.99
C GLN A 429 -0.60 11.79 10.82
N TYR A 430 0.52 12.41 11.21
CA TYR A 430 0.55 13.65 11.99
C TYR A 430 1.84 14.41 11.76
N PHE A 431 1.74 15.73 11.64
CA PHE A 431 2.85 16.61 11.32
C PHE A 431 2.52 18.07 11.60
N ALA A 432 3.55 18.90 11.59
CA ALA A 432 3.42 20.35 11.61
C ALA A 432 3.54 20.93 10.19
N VAL A 433 2.89 22.06 9.95
CA VAL A 433 2.97 22.88 8.74
C VAL A 433 3.35 24.30 9.14
N LEU A 434 4.33 24.86 8.47
CA LEU A 434 4.66 26.28 8.62
C LEU A 434 3.86 27.07 7.60
N THR A 435 2.90 27.85 8.10
CA THR A 435 2.12 28.74 7.24
C THR A 435 2.94 29.97 6.86
N ASP A 436 2.59 30.64 5.76
CA ASP A 436 3.21 31.93 5.42
C ASP A 436 2.61 33.11 6.21
N THR A 437 1.63 32.82 7.06
CA THR A 437 0.95 33.80 7.90
C THR A 437 1.78 34.09 9.14
N ARG A 438 1.95 35.37 9.46
CA ARG A 438 2.50 35.84 10.72
C ARG A 438 1.41 36.46 11.58
N SER A 439 1.55 36.36 12.87
CA SER A 439 0.59 36.95 13.85
C SER A 439 1.32 37.76 14.90
N VAL A 440 0.62 38.77 15.39
CA VAL A 440 1.09 39.57 16.53
C VAL A 440 1.05 38.72 17.78
N GLY A 441 2.12 38.79 18.54
CA GLY A 441 2.25 38.22 19.89
C GLY A 441 2.83 39.25 20.86
N VAL A 442 2.84 38.89 22.13
CA VAL A 442 3.47 39.69 23.20
C VAL A 442 4.39 38.78 24.00
N VAL A 443 5.64 39.17 24.13
CA VAL A 443 6.64 38.46 24.95
C VAL A 443 7.26 39.47 25.93
N GLY A 444 6.93 39.33 27.20
CA GLY A 444 7.18 40.39 28.15
C GLY A 444 6.42 41.67 27.76
N ASP A 445 7.14 42.78 27.67
CA ASP A 445 6.58 44.08 27.26
C ASP A 445 6.72 44.41 25.77
N PHE A 446 7.22 43.43 24.98
CA PHE A 446 7.51 43.65 23.55
C PHE A 446 6.49 42.97 22.66
N ARG A 447 6.07 43.65 21.60
CA ARG A 447 5.31 43.03 20.50
C ARG A 447 6.22 42.19 19.63
N THR A 448 5.77 41.01 19.26
CA THR A 448 6.43 40.11 18.31
C THR A 448 5.53 39.89 17.10
N TYR A 449 6.14 39.51 15.97
CA TYR A 449 5.43 39.20 14.74
C TYR A 449 6.02 37.92 14.14
N ASN A 450 5.50 36.76 14.61
CA ASN A 450 6.04 35.46 14.37
C ASN A 450 5.10 34.58 13.53
N TYR A 451 5.62 33.49 12.97
CA TYR A 451 4.87 32.55 12.14
C TYR A 451 3.79 31.81 12.92
N VAL A 452 2.72 31.47 12.19
CA VAL A 452 1.66 30.57 12.65
C VAL A 452 2.03 29.15 12.23
N ILE A 453 2.06 28.21 13.17
CA ILE A 453 2.27 26.78 12.96
C ILE A 453 0.90 26.09 12.98
N ALA A 454 0.57 25.38 11.90
CA ALA A 454 -0.59 24.49 11.86
C ALA A 454 -0.17 23.07 12.20
N LEU A 455 -0.92 22.42 13.08
CA LEU A 455 -0.79 21.02 13.41
C LEU A 455 -1.87 20.22 12.68
N ARG A 456 -1.50 19.13 12.05
CA ARG A 456 -2.41 18.22 11.40
C ARG A 456 -2.22 16.81 11.96
N ALA A 457 -3.31 16.13 12.33
CA ALA A 457 -3.30 14.72 12.68
C ALA A 457 -4.57 14.07 12.16
N VAL A 458 -4.44 12.94 11.49
CA VAL A 458 -5.56 12.25 10.83
C VAL A 458 -5.60 10.77 11.18
N LYS A 459 -6.81 10.22 11.10
CA LYS A 459 -7.09 8.79 11.08
C LYS A 459 -7.59 8.39 9.71
N THR A 460 -7.06 7.31 9.19
CA THR A 460 -7.42 6.79 7.87
C THR A 460 -7.13 5.30 7.80
N SER A 461 -7.88 4.57 6.98
CA SER A 461 -7.62 3.16 6.68
C SER A 461 -6.88 2.97 5.34
N ASP A 462 -7.09 3.88 4.41
CA ASP A 462 -6.70 3.72 3.00
C ASP A 462 -6.00 4.94 2.38
N PHE A 463 -5.86 6.05 3.13
CA PHE A 463 -5.38 7.35 2.69
C PHE A 463 -6.20 8.03 1.57
N MET A 464 -7.30 7.39 1.12
CA MET A 464 -8.25 7.97 0.17
C MET A 464 -9.21 8.92 0.88
N THR A 465 -9.65 8.52 2.07
CA THR A 465 -10.48 9.31 2.98
C THR A 465 -9.80 9.45 4.33
N CYS A 466 -10.05 10.54 5.05
CA CYS A 466 -9.58 10.67 6.42
C CYS A 466 -10.45 11.60 7.25
N GLU A 467 -10.45 11.34 8.55
CA GLU A 467 -10.97 12.25 9.57
C GLU A 467 -9.81 12.78 10.42
N TYR A 468 -9.99 13.94 11.07
CA TYR A 468 -8.99 14.40 12.01
C TYR A 468 -8.90 13.46 13.23
N ALA A 469 -7.71 13.25 13.74
CA ALA A 469 -7.50 12.47 14.96
C ALA A 469 -7.93 13.29 16.18
N PRO A 470 -8.80 12.75 17.08
CA PRO A 470 -9.27 13.47 18.26
C PRO A 470 -8.16 13.56 19.32
N ILE A 471 -7.37 14.62 19.26
CA ILE A 471 -6.33 14.93 20.25
C ILE A 471 -6.96 15.80 21.35
N SER A 472 -6.76 15.43 22.61
CA SER A 472 -7.32 16.21 23.72
C SER A 472 -6.75 17.63 23.79
N HIS A 473 -7.56 18.61 24.14
CA HIS A 473 -7.12 20.01 24.31
C HIS A 473 -5.95 20.15 25.28
N LYS A 474 -5.86 19.30 26.29
CA LYS A 474 -4.72 19.28 27.24
C LYS A 474 -3.41 18.97 26.53
N VAL A 475 -3.42 18.02 25.59
CA VAL A 475 -2.23 17.67 24.78
C VAL A 475 -1.91 18.78 23.80
N LEU A 476 -2.91 19.28 23.06
CA LEU A 476 -2.72 20.41 22.14
C LEU A 476 -2.18 21.65 22.86
N GLY A 477 -2.67 21.94 24.06
CA GLY A 477 -2.15 23.00 24.90
C GLY A 477 -0.69 22.81 25.29
N THR A 478 -0.29 21.57 25.64
CA THR A 478 1.13 21.25 25.94
C THR A 478 2.01 21.44 24.69
N VAL A 479 1.58 20.93 23.53
CA VAL A 479 2.31 21.07 22.27
C VAL A 479 2.45 22.53 21.89
N SER A 480 1.37 23.31 21.97
CA SER A 480 1.37 24.74 21.70
C SER A 480 2.34 25.49 22.61
N SER A 481 2.28 25.25 23.91
CA SER A 481 3.18 25.88 24.89
C SER A 481 4.65 25.54 24.59
N ARG A 482 4.97 24.28 24.30
CA ARG A 482 6.32 23.87 23.95
C ARG A 482 6.81 24.53 22.65
N ILE A 483 5.98 24.53 21.59
CA ILE A 483 6.36 25.12 20.29
C ILE A 483 6.66 26.62 20.46
N VAL A 484 5.79 27.37 21.13
CA VAL A 484 5.96 28.82 21.29
C VAL A 484 7.17 29.16 22.17
N ASN A 485 7.50 28.34 23.15
CA ASN A 485 8.62 28.58 24.07
C ASN A 485 9.96 28.06 23.54
N GLU A 486 9.97 26.91 22.83
CA GLU A 486 11.20 26.23 22.42
C GLU A 486 11.59 26.56 20.97
N VAL A 487 10.65 27.03 20.12
CA VAL A 487 10.92 27.29 18.68
C VAL A 487 10.92 28.78 18.39
N LYS A 488 12.13 29.35 18.25
CA LYS A 488 12.28 30.76 17.88
C LYS A 488 11.62 31.02 16.52
N GLY A 489 10.78 32.07 16.42
CA GLY A 489 10.06 32.42 15.21
C GLY A 489 8.64 31.85 15.12
N ALA A 490 8.25 30.90 15.94
CA ALA A 490 6.88 30.42 16.09
C ALA A 490 6.13 31.27 17.14
N GLY A 491 4.96 31.83 16.76
CA GLY A 491 4.20 32.72 17.66
C GLY A 491 2.79 32.27 17.94
N ARG A 492 2.25 31.38 17.13
CA ARG A 492 0.89 30.86 17.28
C ARG A 492 0.79 29.42 16.77
N VAL A 493 -0.02 28.61 17.43
CA VAL A 493 -0.30 27.25 17.00
C VAL A 493 -1.80 27.09 16.77
N VAL A 494 -2.18 26.46 15.65
CA VAL A 494 -3.54 26.10 15.29
C VAL A 494 -3.63 24.62 15.00
N PHE A 495 -4.80 24.00 15.12
CA PHE A 495 -5.03 22.59 14.80
C PHE A 495 -6.06 22.47 13.68
N ASP A 496 -5.70 21.77 12.61
CA ASP A 496 -6.55 21.55 11.45
C ASP A 496 -7.46 20.34 11.68
N ILE A 497 -8.78 20.59 11.69
CA ILE A 497 -9.85 19.60 11.91
C ILE A 497 -10.59 19.22 10.62
N THR A 498 -10.06 19.57 9.43
CA THR A 498 -10.73 19.32 8.17
C THR A 498 -10.54 17.87 7.72
N GLY A 499 -11.62 17.20 7.33
CA GLY A 499 -11.57 15.83 6.76
C GLY A 499 -11.12 15.80 5.30
N LYS A 500 -10.84 14.62 4.78
CA LYS A 500 -10.63 14.37 3.34
C LYS A 500 -11.73 13.43 2.85
N PRO A 501 -12.57 13.81 1.87
CA PRO A 501 -12.70 15.16 1.31
C PRO A 501 -13.25 16.17 2.34
N PRO A 502 -13.28 17.50 2.09
CA PRO A 502 -12.81 18.18 0.87
C PRO A 502 -11.31 18.51 0.84
N ALA A 503 -10.63 18.52 2.01
CA ALA A 503 -9.19 18.78 2.05
C ALA A 503 -8.36 17.56 1.61
N THR A 504 -7.06 17.77 1.36
CA THR A 504 -6.06 16.71 1.25
C THR A 504 -5.42 16.44 2.62
N ILE A 505 -4.64 15.38 2.77
CA ILE A 505 -3.90 15.11 4.01
C ILE A 505 -2.76 16.12 4.15
N GLU A 506 -1.89 16.23 3.13
CA GLU A 506 -0.86 17.27 3.07
C GLU A 506 -1.50 18.62 2.69
N TRP A 507 -0.86 19.71 3.06
CA TRP A 507 -1.37 21.09 2.77
C TRP A 507 -0.94 21.63 1.40
N CYS A 508 0.11 21.06 0.81
CA CYS A 508 0.59 21.42 -0.52
C CYS A 508 0.78 20.18 -1.39
#